data_396061cffa9dd840fe37eb680fef9a66
#
_entry.id   396061cffa9dd840fe37eb680fef9a66
#
_cell.length_a   1.000
_cell.length_b   1.000
_cell.length_c   1.000
_cell.angle_alpha   90.00
_cell.angle_beta   90.00
_cell.angle_gamma   90.00
#
_symmetry.space_group_name_H-M   'P 1'
#
loop_
_entity.id
_entity.type
_entity.pdbx_description
1 polymer ?
#
loop_
_entity_poly.entity_id
_entity_poly.type
_entity_poly.pdbx_seq_one_letter_code
_entity_poly.pdbx_strand_id
1 'polypeptide(L)'
;MTTNIPKAGFKLAKIAVGAAVLIGLGAATMAYAQTKPLQTVEKVELDRYLGMWYEVARKPLVFQKSCDRDVTAVYTLNENGNINVNNSCFAKDGTKKQSIGEAFVQNAPFNTKLKVSFLPESIRWLPI
;
A
#
# COMPACT_ATOMS: atom_id res chain seq x y z
N MET A 1 0.74 -71.07 40.75
CA MET A 1 0.22 -70.57 39.44
C MET A 1 0.46 -69.08 39.40
N THR A 2 1.53 -68.65 38.75
CA THR A 2 1.94 -67.24 38.60
C THR A 2 1.71 -66.83 37.14
N THR A 3 0.73 -65.99 36.94
CA THR A 3 0.41 -65.44 35.61
C THR A 3 1.29 -64.19 35.31
N ASN A 4 2.19 -64.33 34.34
CA ASN A 4 2.97 -63.27 33.82
C ASN A 4 2.14 -62.40 32.81
N ILE A 5 1.97 -61.15 33.08
CA ILE A 5 1.37 -60.18 32.16
C ILE A 5 2.49 -59.44 31.43
N PRO A 6 2.56 -59.45 30.09
CA PRO A 6 3.58 -58.69 29.35
C PRO A 6 3.22 -57.20 29.30
N LYS A 7 4.17 -56.34 29.68
CA LYS A 7 4.09 -54.88 29.54
C LYS A 7 4.18 -54.51 28.06
N ALA A 8 3.08 -54.00 27.50
CA ALA A 8 3.08 -53.39 26.18
C ALA A 8 3.84 -52.05 26.21
N GLY A 9 5.00 -52.01 25.63
CA GLY A 9 5.76 -50.77 25.42
C GLY A 9 5.11 -49.95 24.30
N PHE A 10 4.50 -48.83 24.65
CA PHE A 10 3.94 -47.89 23.71
C PHE A 10 5.08 -47.05 23.12
N LYS A 11 5.37 -47.23 21.83
CA LYS A 11 6.40 -46.45 21.08
C LYS A 11 5.85 -45.07 20.72
N LEU A 12 6.13 -44.08 21.52
CA LEU A 12 5.89 -42.66 21.28
C LEU A 12 7.10 -42.04 20.56
N ALA A 13 7.35 -42.41 19.31
CA ALA A 13 8.52 -41.88 18.60
C ALA A 13 8.27 -41.51 17.11
N LYS A 14 7.05 -41.22 16.72
CA LYS A 14 6.79 -40.88 15.29
C LYS A 14 6.02 -39.58 15.02
N ILE A 15 5.77 -38.70 16.01
CA ILE A 15 5.00 -37.48 15.80
C ILE A 15 5.89 -36.20 15.71
N ALA A 16 7.15 -36.27 16.12
CA ALA A 16 8.01 -35.09 16.19
C ALA A 16 8.63 -34.65 14.84
N VAL A 17 8.61 -35.51 13.81
CA VAL A 17 9.28 -35.18 12.52
C VAL A 17 8.37 -34.38 11.57
N GLY A 18 7.04 -34.51 11.69
CA GLY A 18 6.11 -33.81 10.80
C GLY A 18 5.95 -32.31 11.09
N ALA A 19 6.05 -31.89 12.35
CA ALA A 19 5.84 -30.50 12.74
C ALA A 19 7.04 -29.59 12.36
N ALA A 20 8.27 -30.12 12.40
CA ALA A 20 9.47 -29.35 12.06
C ALA A 20 9.55 -29.03 10.56
N VAL A 21 9.06 -29.93 9.69
CA VAL A 21 9.07 -29.71 8.23
C VAL A 21 8.06 -28.65 7.80
N LEU A 22 6.89 -28.56 8.44
CA LEU A 22 5.87 -27.56 8.13
C LEU A 22 6.28 -26.16 8.56
N ILE A 23 7.00 -26.01 9.67
CA ILE A 23 7.52 -24.71 10.14
C ILE A 23 8.65 -24.23 9.21
N GLY A 24 9.47 -25.13 8.71
CA GLY A 24 10.56 -24.77 7.78
C GLY A 24 10.06 -24.27 6.42
N LEU A 25 8.99 -24.85 5.88
CA LEU A 25 8.39 -24.43 4.62
C LEU A 25 7.65 -23.07 4.75
N GLY A 26 7.01 -22.80 5.89
CA GLY A 26 6.35 -21.52 6.17
C GLY A 26 7.32 -20.35 6.31
N ALA A 27 8.48 -20.56 6.91
CA ALA A 27 9.51 -19.53 7.07
C ALA A 27 10.21 -19.19 5.74
N ALA A 28 10.41 -20.18 4.87
CA ALA A 28 11.03 -19.97 3.56
C ALA A 28 10.14 -19.15 2.60
N THR A 29 8.81 -19.31 2.65
CA THR A 29 7.89 -18.55 1.81
C THR A 29 7.76 -17.09 2.23
N MET A 30 7.94 -16.76 3.50
CA MET A 30 7.94 -15.36 3.99
C MET A 30 9.21 -14.58 3.59
N ALA A 31 10.33 -15.25 3.35
CA ALA A 31 11.58 -14.59 2.98
C ALA A 31 11.59 -14.05 1.54
N TYR A 32 10.72 -14.52 0.66
CA TYR A 32 10.66 -14.09 -0.75
C TYR A 32 9.76 -12.86 -1.00
N ALA A 33 9.05 -12.37 0.01
CA ALA A 33 8.14 -11.23 -0.12
C ALA A 33 8.81 -9.86 0.12
N GLN A 34 10.13 -9.80 0.26
CA GLN A 34 10.84 -8.51 0.35
C GLN A 34 10.91 -7.87 -1.04
N THR A 35 9.90 -7.08 -1.36
CA THR A 35 9.93 -6.22 -2.53
C THR A 35 11.05 -5.19 -2.37
N LYS A 36 11.98 -5.19 -3.33
CA LYS A 36 13.06 -4.19 -3.37
C LYS A 36 12.43 -2.79 -3.35
N PRO A 37 12.87 -1.87 -2.47
CA PRO A 37 12.34 -0.52 -2.43
C PRO A 37 12.41 0.13 -3.81
N LEU A 38 11.35 0.85 -4.20
CA LEU A 38 11.33 1.62 -5.43
C LEU A 38 12.43 2.70 -5.37
N GLN A 39 13.23 2.75 -6.43
CA GLN A 39 14.21 3.82 -6.61
C GLN A 39 13.46 5.07 -7.07
N THR A 40 13.66 6.18 -6.37
CA THR A 40 13.13 7.49 -6.75
C THR A 40 14.18 8.23 -7.59
N VAL A 41 13.75 9.27 -8.31
CA VAL A 41 14.66 10.29 -8.86
C VAL A 41 15.41 10.96 -7.72
N GLU A 42 16.51 11.64 -8.03
CA GLU A 42 17.34 12.30 -7.00
C GLU A 42 16.60 13.44 -6.31
N LYS A 43 15.92 14.29 -7.09
CA LYS A 43 15.20 15.47 -6.61
C LYS A 43 14.02 15.83 -7.50
N VAL A 44 12.97 16.39 -6.88
CA VAL A 44 11.83 17.00 -7.58
C VAL A 44 11.74 18.47 -7.18
N GLU A 45 11.71 19.35 -8.17
CA GLU A 45 11.46 20.78 -8.00
C GLU A 45 9.94 20.98 -7.87
N LEU A 46 9.46 21.24 -6.65
CA LEU A 46 8.01 21.30 -6.36
C LEU A 46 7.32 22.39 -7.19
N ASP A 47 7.94 23.55 -7.38
CA ASP A 47 7.36 24.67 -8.15
C ASP A 47 7.04 24.25 -9.59
N ARG A 48 7.85 23.37 -10.17
CA ARG A 48 7.63 22.81 -11.51
C ARG A 48 6.63 21.65 -11.53
N TYR A 49 6.38 21.05 -10.36
CA TYR A 49 5.44 19.94 -10.21
C TYR A 49 4.02 20.45 -9.96
N LEU A 50 3.85 21.65 -9.41
CA LEU A 50 2.55 22.28 -9.20
C LEU A 50 1.84 22.57 -10.53
N GLY A 51 0.53 22.77 -10.46
CA GLY A 51 -0.32 23.07 -11.61
C GLY A 51 -1.20 21.90 -12.03
N MET A 52 -1.67 21.95 -13.29
CA MET A 52 -2.61 20.98 -13.84
C MET A 52 -1.89 19.88 -14.62
N TRP A 53 -2.24 18.64 -14.32
CA TRP A 53 -1.76 17.44 -14.97
C TRP A 53 -2.91 16.67 -15.60
N TYR A 54 -2.66 16.09 -16.77
CA TYR A 54 -3.60 15.24 -17.51
C TYR A 54 -3.11 13.81 -17.49
N GLU A 55 -4.01 12.86 -17.15
CA GLU A 55 -3.68 11.45 -17.22
C GLU A 55 -3.63 11.00 -18.69
N VAL A 56 -2.49 10.50 -19.12
CA VAL A 56 -2.29 9.98 -20.48
C VAL A 56 -2.39 8.45 -20.54
N ALA A 57 -2.14 7.76 -19.40
CA ALA A 57 -2.26 6.31 -19.29
C ALA A 57 -2.32 5.89 -17.82
N ARG A 58 -3.03 4.79 -17.53
CA ARG A 58 -3.08 4.16 -16.21
C ARG A 58 -3.25 2.65 -16.32
N LYS A 59 -2.84 1.94 -15.27
CA LYS A 59 -3.27 0.56 -15.05
C LYS A 59 -4.70 0.57 -14.47
N PRO A 60 -5.54 -0.44 -14.77
CA PRO A 60 -6.87 -0.54 -14.18
C PRO A 60 -6.79 -0.54 -12.64
N LEU A 61 -7.48 0.40 -12.00
CA LEU A 61 -7.58 0.54 -10.56
C LEU A 61 -9.04 0.53 -10.12
N VAL A 62 -9.31 -0.20 -9.03
CA VAL A 62 -10.69 -0.33 -8.50
C VAL A 62 -11.30 1.01 -8.09
N PHE A 63 -10.48 1.93 -7.55
CA PHE A 63 -10.91 3.26 -7.11
C PHE A 63 -11.31 4.19 -8.27
N GLN A 64 -10.84 3.91 -9.48
CA GLN A 64 -11.07 4.75 -10.67
C GLN A 64 -12.04 4.13 -11.68
N LYS A 65 -12.74 3.04 -11.30
CA LYS A 65 -13.74 2.39 -12.15
C LYS A 65 -14.87 3.34 -12.58
N SER A 66 -15.14 4.36 -11.78
CA SER A 66 -16.16 5.37 -12.05
C SER A 66 -15.68 6.53 -12.91
N CYS A 67 -14.39 6.59 -13.27
CA CYS A 67 -13.79 7.59 -14.15
C CYS A 67 -13.68 7.04 -15.56
N ASP A 68 -14.37 7.65 -16.50
CA ASP A 68 -14.38 7.26 -17.91
C ASP A 68 -13.40 8.08 -18.75
N ARG A 69 -13.37 9.41 -18.56
CA ARG A 69 -12.58 10.33 -19.38
C ARG A 69 -12.13 11.57 -18.62
N ASP A 70 -11.23 12.32 -19.24
CA ASP A 70 -10.73 13.64 -18.83
C ASP A 70 -10.21 13.64 -17.37
N VAL A 71 -9.41 12.62 -17.05
CA VAL A 71 -8.83 12.50 -15.72
C VAL A 71 -7.71 13.53 -15.56
N THR A 72 -7.87 14.39 -14.56
CA THR A 72 -6.93 15.46 -14.25
C THR A 72 -6.56 15.47 -12.78
N ALA A 73 -5.37 16.02 -12.48
CA ALA A 73 -4.94 16.33 -11.12
C ALA A 73 -4.40 17.76 -11.08
N VAL A 74 -4.90 18.57 -10.16
CA VAL A 74 -4.39 19.92 -9.92
C VAL A 74 -3.69 19.94 -8.56
N TYR A 75 -2.43 20.35 -8.57
CA TYR A 75 -1.60 20.50 -7.37
C TYR A 75 -1.37 21.98 -7.08
N THR A 76 -1.70 22.43 -5.87
CA THR A 76 -1.45 23.80 -5.41
C THR A 76 -0.79 23.79 -4.05
N LEU A 77 0.11 24.75 -3.80
CA LEU A 77 0.76 24.89 -2.51
C LEU A 77 -0.21 25.53 -1.52
N ASN A 78 -0.37 24.93 -0.35
CA ASN A 78 -1.13 25.47 0.77
C ASN A 78 -0.24 26.41 1.61
N GLU A 79 -0.87 27.29 2.40
CA GLU A 79 -0.17 28.19 3.33
C GLU A 79 0.67 27.45 4.37
N ASN A 80 0.29 26.23 4.76
CA ASN A 80 1.02 25.36 5.68
C ASN A 80 2.22 24.64 5.04
N GLY A 81 2.51 24.90 3.74
CA GLY A 81 3.61 24.26 3.00
C GLY A 81 3.30 22.88 2.44
N ASN A 82 2.12 22.31 2.71
CA ASN A 82 1.67 21.08 2.10
C ASN A 82 1.06 21.34 0.71
N ILE A 83 0.82 20.28 -0.06
CA ILE A 83 0.29 20.38 -1.42
C ILE A 83 -1.18 19.95 -1.40
N ASN A 84 -2.09 20.84 -1.79
CA ASN A 84 -3.47 20.46 -2.08
C ASN A 84 -3.51 19.64 -3.37
N VAL A 85 -4.23 18.52 -3.34
CA VAL A 85 -4.41 17.59 -4.46
C VAL A 85 -5.88 17.57 -4.83
N ASN A 86 -6.21 18.04 -6.02
CA ASN A 86 -7.58 18.04 -6.54
C ASN A 86 -7.64 17.16 -7.78
N ASN A 87 -8.09 15.92 -7.61
CA ASN A 87 -8.31 14.97 -8.70
C ASN A 87 -9.73 15.10 -9.21
N SER A 88 -9.91 15.14 -10.54
CA SER A 88 -11.23 15.13 -11.15
C SER A 88 -11.29 14.27 -12.40
N CYS A 89 -12.49 13.81 -12.75
CA CYS A 89 -12.79 13.06 -13.96
C CYS A 89 -14.28 13.15 -14.31
N PHE A 90 -14.65 12.64 -15.47
CA PHE A 90 -16.05 12.45 -15.84
C PHE A 90 -16.39 10.96 -15.88
N ALA A 91 -17.56 10.62 -15.36
CA ALA A 91 -18.18 9.31 -15.50
C ALA A 91 -18.81 9.16 -16.90
N LYS A 92 -19.21 7.93 -17.25
CA LYS A 92 -19.86 7.63 -18.55
C LYS A 92 -21.14 8.42 -18.80
N ASP A 93 -21.89 8.72 -17.74
CA ASP A 93 -23.11 9.54 -17.80
C ASP A 93 -22.84 11.05 -17.89
N GLY A 94 -21.58 11.47 -17.98
CA GLY A 94 -21.16 12.87 -18.01
C GLY A 94 -21.08 13.55 -16.65
N THR A 95 -21.37 12.84 -15.55
CA THR A 95 -21.25 13.39 -14.20
C THR A 95 -19.78 13.67 -13.86
N LYS A 96 -19.46 14.90 -13.43
CA LYS A 96 -18.12 15.24 -12.92
C LYS A 96 -17.93 14.66 -11.54
N LYS A 97 -16.83 13.94 -11.33
CA LYS A 97 -16.37 13.42 -10.05
C LYS A 97 -15.11 14.14 -9.61
N GLN A 98 -14.99 14.37 -8.31
CA GLN A 98 -13.88 15.10 -7.72
C GLN A 98 -13.48 14.47 -6.38
N SER A 99 -12.17 14.46 -6.10
CA SER A 99 -11.61 14.04 -4.82
C SER A 99 -10.51 15.02 -4.43
N ILE A 100 -10.67 15.64 -3.26
CA ILE A 100 -9.72 16.62 -2.74
C ILE A 100 -8.97 15.99 -1.58
N GLY A 101 -7.65 16.07 -1.61
CA GLY A 101 -6.76 15.56 -0.59
C GLY A 101 -5.59 16.50 -0.34
N GLU A 102 -4.71 16.09 0.54
CA GLU A 102 -3.50 16.82 0.87
C GLU A 102 -2.29 15.89 0.80
N ALA A 103 -1.22 16.37 0.16
CA ALA A 103 0.04 15.65 0.04
C ALA A 103 1.10 16.29 0.94
N PHE A 104 1.83 15.42 1.64
CA PHE A 104 2.87 15.76 2.61
C PHE A 104 4.22 15.29 2.08
N VAL A 105 5.18 16.19 1.97
CA VAL A 105 6.56 15.83 1.60
C VAL A 105 7.19 15.04 2.74
N GLN A 106 7.70 13.84 2.43
CA GLN A 106 8.29 12.94 3.42
C GLN A 106 9.81 13.03 3.52
N ASN A 107 10.47 13.60 2.52
CA ASN A 107 11.92 13.60 2.42
C ASN A 107 12.48 14.93 1.87
N ALA A 108 12.10 16.06 2.46
CA ALA A 108 12.71 17.35 2.13
C ALA A 108 14.24 17.30 2.40
N PRO A 109 15.08 17.97 1.60
CA PRO A 109 14.74 18.86 0.47
C PRO A 109 14.62 18.14 -0.88
N PHE A 110 14.68 16.80 -0.93
CA PHE A 110 14.66 16.03 -2.19
C PHE A 110 13.26 15.98 -2.81
N ASN A 111 12.19 16.01 -2.02
CA ASN A 111 10.78 16.08 -2.42
C ASN A 111 10.32 14.93 -3.35
N THR A 112 10.98 13.78 -3.27
CA THR A 112 10.73 12.64 -4.16
C THR A 112 9.73 11.63 -3.57
N LYS A 113 9.30 11.86 -2.32
CA LYS A 113 8.33 11.00 -1.63
C LYS A 113 7.22 11.86 -1.05
N LEU A 114 6.00 11.60 -1.50
CA LEU A 114 4.79 12.24 -1.02
C LEU A 114 3.87 11.21 -0.36
N LYS A 115 3.35 11.53 0.81
CA LYS A 115 2.22 10.83 1.43
C LYS A 115 0.96 11.61 1.14
N VAL A 116 -0.02 11.01 0.47
CA VAL A 116 -1.30 11.67 0.14
C VAL A 116 -2.40 11.13 1.03
N SER A 117 -3.22 12.02 1.60
CA SER A 117 -4.41 11.68 2.37
C SER A 117 -5.62 12.37 1.77
N PHE A 118 -6.69 11.60 1.57
CA PHE A 118 -8.02 12.08 1.18
C PHE A 118 -9.00 12.11 2.36
N LEU A 119 -8.51 11.84 3.58
CA LEU A 119 -9.30 11.94 4.79
C LEU A 119 -9.47 13.41 5.19
N PRO A 120 -10.65 13.80 5.74
CA PRO A 120 -10.84 15.08 6.38
C PRO A 120 -9.77 15.35 7.44
N GLU A 121 -9.36 16.60 7.59
CA GLU A 121 -8.30 16.99 8.53
C GLU A 121 -8.62 16.54 9.96
N SER A 122 -9.90 16.63 10.36
CA SER A 122 -10.39 16.26 11.69
C SER A 122 -10.13 14.79 12.09
N ILE A 123 -9.96 13.89 11.12
CA ILE A 123 -9.73 12.45 11.36
C ILE A 123 -8.41 11.95 10.79
N ARG A 124 -7.59 12.84 10.23
CA ARG A 124 -6.31 12.48 9.56
C ARG A 124 -5.25 11.95 10.54
N TRP A 125 -5.42 12.20 11.83
CA TRP A 125 -4.54 11.70 12.90
C TRP A 125 -4.78 10.21 13.23
N LEU A 126 -5.87 9.61 12.77
CA LEU A 126 -6.12 8.18 12.98
C LEU A 126 -5.06 7.35 12.23
N PRO A 127 -4.43 6.37 12.89
CA PRO A 127 -3.55 5.42 12.21
C PRO A 127 -4.37 4.57 11.24
N ILE A 128 -3.95 4.55 9.97
CA ILE A 128 -4.53 3.70 8.92
C ILE A 128 -3.49 2.64 8.57
#